data_bd437168a12c895f4edabacb7ea41824
#
_entry.id   bd437168a12c895f4edabacb7ea41824
#
_cell.length_a   1.000
_cell.length_b   1.000
_cell.length_c   1.000
_cell.angle_alpha   90.00
_cell.angle_beta   90.00
_cell.angle_gamma   90.00
#
_symmetry.space_group_name_H-M   'P 1'
#
loop_
_entity.id
_entity.type
_entity.pdbx_description
1 polymer ?
#
loop_
_entity_poly.entity_id
_entity_poly.type
_entity_poly.pdbx_seq_one_letter_code
_entity_poly.pdbx_strand_id
1 'polypeptide(L)'
;TNRVYQWNEGTNWGEFRGPKSRPGQRVHVVAYDYGIKRNILRCLADHGARVTVVPAQTPADKVLAMNPDGIFLSNGPGDPEPCTYAIEAIKKFLQTDIPVFGICLGHLLLGLASDAKTVKMKFGHHGANHPVLDTASGRVLISSQNHGFAVDESTLGPNVKVTHKSLFDGSLQGIERT
;
A
#
# COMPACT_ATOMS: atom_id res chain seq x y z
N THR A 1 -0.71 -13.17 -9.22
CA THR A 1 -0.71 -14.64 -8.98
C THR A 1 -2.11 -15.22 -9.04
N ASN A 2 -2.24 -16.51 -9.26
CA ASN A 2 -3.48 -17.30 -9.22
C ASN A 2 -3.54 -18.27 -8.02
N ARG A 3 -2.53 -18.27 -7.17
CA ARG A 3 -2.43 -19.13 -5.98
C ARG A 3 -1.83 -18.38 -4.79
N VAL A 4 -2.16 -18.84 -3.58
CA VAL A 4 -1.52 -18.39 -2.33
C VAL A 4 -0.14 -19.01 -2.23
N TYR A 5 0.86 -18.21 -1.82
CA TYR A 5 2.23 -18.70 -1.57
C TYR A 5 2.95 -17.89 -0.48
N GLN A 6 3.96 -18.51 0.14
CA GLN A 6 4.86 -17.84 1.08
C GLN A 6 6.04 -17.23 0.32
N TRP A 7 6.43 -16.02 0.69
CA TRP A 7 7.62 -15.36 0.19
C TRP A 7 8.71 -15.36 1.26
N ASN A 8 9.88 -15.92 0.93
CA ASN A 8 10.98 -16.11 1.89
C ASN A 8 12.30 -15.49 1.44
N GLU A 9 12.33 -14.79 0.29
CA GLU A 9 13.56 -14.19 -0.23
C GLU A 9 13.67 -12.74 0.23
N GLY A 10 14.86 -12.36 0.74
CA GLY A 10 15.24 -10.98 1.01
C GLY A 10 15.88 -10.29 -0.21
N THR A 11 16.30 -9.04 -0.01
CA THR A 11 17.14 -8.31 -0.97
C THR A 11 18.58 -8.81 -0.84
N ASN A 12 19.26 -9.00 -1.97
CA ASN A 12 20.70 -9.34 -1.94
C ASN A 12 21.58 -8.10 -1.67
N TRP A 13 21.02 -7.00 -1.23
CA TRP A 13 21.73 -5.73 -1.00
C TRP A 13 22.32 -5.64 0.41
N GLY A 14 22.91 -6.68 0.91
CA GLY A 14 23.86 -6.82 2.03
C GLY A 14 23.74 -5.93 3.28
N GLU A 15 23.09 -4.77 3.25
CA GLU A 15 23.17 -3.76 4.28
C GLU A 15 21.85 -3.08 4.71
N PHE A 16 20.71 -3.42 4.12
CA PHE A 16 19.43 -2.89 4.60
C PHE A 16 18.98 -3.70 5.84
N ARG A 17 19.69 -3.50 6.94
CA ARG A 17 19.29 -4.01 8.25
C ARG A 17 18.35 -3.00 8.88
N GLY A 18 17.08 -3.03 8.50
CA GLY A 18 16.03 -2.45 9.33
C GLY A 18 16.04 -3.09 10.74
N PRO A 19 15.33 -2.51 11.71
CA PRO A 19 15.26 -3.09 13.05
C PRO A 19 14.81 -4.54 12.92
N LYS A 20 15.69 -5.47 13.33
CA LYS A 20 15.38 -6.89 13.34
C LYS A 20 14.14 -7.08 14.20
N SER A 21 13.13 -7.77 13.67
CA SER A 21 12.03 -8.26 14.50
C SER A 21 12.59 -8.89 15.77
N ARG A 22 11.95 -8.65 16.90
CA ARG A 22 12.38 -9.25 18.18
C ARG A 22 12.54 -10.75 18.00
N PRO A 23 13.63 -11.35 18.52
CA PRO A 23 13.82 -12.80 18.43
C PRO A 23 12.57 -13.53 18.95
N GLY A 24 11.97 -14.36 18.09
CA GLY A 24 10.83 -15.21 18.45
C GLY A 24 9.47 -14.79 17.89
N GLN A 25 9.28 -13.55 17.39
CA GLN A 25 7.97 -13.09 16.89
C GLN A 25 8.11 -12.45 15.50
N ARG A 26 7.88 -13.23 14.45
CA ARG A 26 7.80 -12.70 13.08
C ARG A 26 6.39 -12.19 12.84
N VAL A 27 6.26 -10.90 12.55
CA VAL A 27 5.01 -10.27 12.11
C VAL A 27 4.53 -10.95 10.83
N HIS A 28 3.29 -11.43 10.81
CA HIS A 28 2.68 -12.04 9.63
C HIS A 28 1.98 -11.01 8.78
N VAL A 29 2.52 -10.72 7.61
CA VAL A 29 1.91 -9.83 6.62
C VAL A 29 1.26 -10.64 5.51
N VAL A 30 -0.03 -10.41 5.25
CA VAL A 30 -0.70 -10.93 4.07
C VAL A 30 -0.72 -9.84 2.99
N ALA A 31 -0.09 -10.13 1.85
CA ALA A 31 0.08 -9.20 0.74
C ALA A 31 -0.84 -9.57 -0.43
N TYR A 32 -1.72 -8.66 -0.82
CA TYR A 32 -2.50 -8.79 -2.05
C TYR A 32 -1.65 -8.50 -3.28
N ASP A 33 -1.70 -9.39 -4.27
CA ASP A 33 -1.00 -9.24 -5.55
C ASP A 33 -1.92 -8.60 -6.60
N TYR A 34 -1.88 -7.28 -6.69
CA TYR A 34 -2.51 -6.50 -7.77
C TYR A 34 -1.57 -6.27 -8.96
N GLY A 35 -0.39 -6.86 -8.95
CA GLY A 35 0.72 -6.65 -9.88
C GLY A 35 2.00 -6.29 -9.13
N ILE A 36 2.25 -7.00 -8.02
CA ILE A 36 3.27 -6.68 -7.04
C ILE A 36 4.68 -6.72 -7.60
N LYS A 37 5.46 -5.67 -7.34
CA LYS A 37 6.91 -5.68 -7.58
C LYS A 37 7.58 -6.54 -6.52
N ARG A 38 8.30 -7.57 -6.94
CA ARG A 38 8.98 -8.53 -6.04
C ARG A 38 9.89 -7.86 -5.02
N ASN A 39 10.48 -6.72 -5.37
CA ASN A 39 11.35 -6.00 -4.43
C ASN A 39 10.63 -5.52 -3.17
N ILE A 40 9.34 -5.22 -3.26
CA ILE A 40 8.52 -4.86 -2.09
C ILE A 40 8.41 -6.06 -1.14
N LEU A 41 8.19 -7.26 -1.68
CA LEU A 41 8.16 -8.49 -0.87
C LEU A 41 9.51 -8.76 -0.20
N ARG A 42 10.62 -8.52 -0.92
CA ARG A 42 11.97 -8.65 -0.36
C ARG A 42 12.19 -7.67 0.78
N CYS A 43 11.79 -6.41 0.61
CA CYS A 43 11.89 -5.41 1.69
C CYS A 43 11.09 -5.81 2.93
N LEU A 44 9.87 -6.32 2.77
CA LEU A 44 9.07 -6.83 3.89
C LEU A 44 9.79 -8.00 4.60
N ALA A 45 10.35 -8.93 3.84
CA ALA A 45 11.09 -10.06 4.39
C ALA A 45 12.37 -9.62 5.12
N ASP A 46 13.12 -8.64 4.57
CA ASP A 46 14.32 -8.07 5.21
C ASP A 46 14.01 -7.38 6.54
N HIS A 47 12.81 -6.81 6.67
CA HIS A 47 12.32 -6.26 7.94
C HIS A 47 11.77 -7.33 8.90
N GLY A 48 11.97 -8.61 8.56
CA GLY A 48 11.62 -9.74 9.42
C GLY A 48 10.18 -10.21 9.32
N ALA A 49 9.39 -9.71 8.38
CA ALA A 49 8.02 -10.17 8.17
C ALA A 49 8.00 -11.60 7.58
N ARG A 50 7.05 -12.41 8.04
CA ARG A 50 6.60 -13.61 7.34
C ARG A 50 5.53 -13.17 6.33
N VAL A 51 5.81 -13.28 5.04
CA VAL A 51 4.93 -12.76 4.00
C VAL A 51 4.16 -13.87 3.32
N THR A 52 2.84 -13.80 3.36
CA THR A 52 1.92 -14.64 2.57
C THR A 52 1.34 -13.80 1.44
N VAL A 53 1.58 -14.20 0.20
CA VAL A 53 1.02 -13.52 -0.97
C VAL A 53 -0.27 -14.20 -1.40
N VAL A 54 -1.33 -13.40 -1.61
CA VAL A 54 -2.64 -13.87 -2.04
C VAL A 54 -3.05 -13.25 -3.37
N PRO A 55 -3.82 -13.96 -4.21
CA PRO A 55 -4.40 -13.38 -5.42
C PRO A 55 -5.26 -12.15 -5.15
N ALA A 56 -5.31 -11.22 -6.12
CA ALA A 56 -6.06 -9.97 -6.04
C ALA A 56 -7.54 -10.14 -5.60
N GLN A 57 -8.20 -11.21 -6.04
CA GLN A 57 -9.61 -11.47 -5.76
C GLN A 57 -9.85 -12.35 -4.52
N THR A 58 -8.84 -12.55 -3.68
CA THR A 58 -9.01 -13.34 -2.45
C THR A 58 -9.99 -12.63 -1.50
N PRO A 59 -11.09 -13.29 -1.09
CA PRO A 59 -12.04 -12.69 -0.17
C PRO A 59 -11.42 -12.33 1.18
N ALA A 60 -11.88 -11.22 1.78
CA ALA A 60 -11.36 -10.74 3.06
C ALA A 60 -11.43 -11.81 4.17
N ASP A 61 -12.53 -12.56 4.23
CA ASP A 61 -12.73 -13.58 5.27
C ASP A 61 -11.65 -14.67 5.22
N LYS A 62 -11.19 -15.05 4.01
CA LYS A 62 -10.09 -15.99 3.84
C LYS A 62 -8.75 -15.43 4.32
N VAL A 63 -8.53 -14.13 4.13
CA VAL A 63 -7.31 -13.45 4.62
C VAL A 63 -7.35 -13.32 6.14
N LEU A 64 -8.48 -12.91 6.71
CA LEU A 64 -8.66 -12.81 8.16
C LEU A 64 -8.49 -14.17 8.87
N ALA A 65 -8.95 -15.27 8.25
CA ALA A 65 -8.72 -16.62 8.75
C ALA A 65 -7.24 -17.05 8.80
N MET A 66 -6.35 -16.34 8.13
CA MET A 66 -4.90 -16.57 8.21
C MET A 66 -4.25 -15.90 9.44
N ASN A 67 -5.03 -15.16 10.24
CA ASN A 67 -4.60 -14.38 11.40
C ASN A 67 -3.39 -13.48 11.07
N PRO A 68 -3.52 -12.52 10.14
CA PRO A 68 -2.44 -11.59 9.82
C PRO A 68 -2.25 -10.55 10.93
N ASP A 69 -1.00 -10.16 11.18
CA ASP A 69 -0.67 -9.00 12.00
C ASP A 69 -0.73 -7.68 11.19
N GLY A 70 -0.75 -7.77 9.87
CA GLY A 70 -0.89 -6.64 8.96
C GLY A 70 -1.27 -7.07 7.55
N ILE A 71 -1.91 -6.17 6.81
CA ILE A 71 -2.34 -6.39 5.44
C ILE A 71 -1.62 -5.39 4.54
N PHE A 72 -1.02 -5.90 3.47
CA PHE A 72 -0.33 -5.11 2.46
C PHE A 72 -1.11 -5.14 1.14
N LEU A 73 -1.45 -3.97 0.63
CA LEU A 73 -2.10 -3.76 -0.66
C LEU A 73 -1.05 -3.32 -1.67
N SER A 74 -0.75 -4.17 -2.64
CA SER A 74 0.38 -3.92 -3.52
C SER A 74 0.12 -2.83 -4.57
N ASN A 75 1.20 -2.40 -5.20
CA ASN A 75 1.12 -1.70 -6.47
C ASN A 75 0.48 -2.59 -7.54
N GLY A 76 -0.02 -1.95 -8.59
CA GLY A 76 -0.59 -2.62 -9.76
C GLY A 76 -0.90 -1.63 -10.86
N PRO A 77 -1.19 -2.11 -12.06
CA PRO A 77 -1.57 -1.27 -13.19
C PRO A 77 -3.07 -0.96 -13.20
N GLY A 78 -3.44 0.07 -13.95
CA GLY A 78 -4.82 0.31 -14.35
C GLY A 78 -5.58 1.30 -13.47
N ASP A 79 -6.87 1.37 -13.74
CA ASP A 79 -7.84 2.20 -13.04
C ASP A 79 -8.28 1.48 -11.76
N PRO A 80 -8.28 2.16 -10.60
CA PRO A 80 -8.71 1.56 -9.34
C PRO A 80 -10.23 1.36 -9.23
N GLU A 81 -11.05 2.19 -9.87
CA GLU A 81 -12.51 2.18 -9.69
C GLU A 81 -13.18 0.85 -10.06
N PRO A 82 -12.80 0.16 -11.16
CA PRO A 82 -13.39 -1.13 -11.50
C PRO A 82 -13.01 -2.28 -10.56
N CYS A 83 -12.05 -2.08 -9.65
CA CYS A 83 -11.58 -3.11 -8.72
C CYS A 83 -12.51 -3.27 -7.51
N THR A 84 -13.81 -3.36 -7.72
CA THR A 84 -14.84 -3.43 -6.65
C THR A 84 -14.59 -4.56 -5.66
N TYR A 85 -14.12 -5.71 -6.13
CA TYR A 85 -13.73 -6.85 -5.29
C TYR A 85 -12.67 -6.49 -4.25
N ALA A 86 -11.71 -5.63 -4.63
CA ALA A 86 -10.64 -5.20 -3.73
C ALA A 86 -11.16 -4.15 -2.75
N ILE A 87 -11.95 -3.19 -3.23
CA ILE A 87 -12.58 -2.15 -2.40
C ILE A 87 -13.45 -2.78 -1.32
N GLU A 88 -14.27 -3.77 -1.67
CA GLU A 88 -15.12 -4.50 -0.71
C GLU A 88 -14.29 -5.26 0.33
N ALA A 89 -13.21 -5.92 -0.09
CA ALA A 89 -12.32 -6.61 0.85
C ALA A 89 -11.65 -5.61 1.81
N ILE A 90 -11.15 -4.48 1.30
CA ILE A 90 -10.51 -3.44 2.12
C ILE A 90 -11.52 -2.84 3.12
N LYS A 91 -12.77 -2.57 2.71
CA LYS A 91 -13.82 -2.08 3.62
C LYS A 91 -14.03 -3.01 4.82
N LYS A 92 -13.93 -4.33 4.63
CA LYS A 92 -13.99 -5.30 5.74
C LYS A 92 -12.76 -5.20 6.65
N PHE A 93 -11.55 -5.04 6.09
CA PHE A 93 -10.33 -4.87 6.90
C PHE A 93 -10.37 -3.59 7.73
N LEU A 94 -10.92 -2.51 7.19
CA LEU A 94 -11.08 -1.23 7.89
C LEU A 94 -12.07 -1.29 9.08
N GLN A 95 -12.80 -2.40 9.25
CA GLN A 95 -13.64 -2.68 10.42
C GLN A 95 -12.89 -3.47 11.51
N THR A 96 -11.63 -3.77 11.30
CA THR A 96 -10.77 -4.49 12.24
C THR A 96 -9.64 -3.59 12.71
N ASP A 97 -8.96 -3.99 13.80
CA ASP A 97 -7.76 -3.28 14.30
C ASP A 97 -6.47 -3.69 13.55
N ILE A 98 -6.57 -4.50 12.47
CA ILE A 98 -5.41 -4.95 11.71
C ILE A 98 -4.89 -3.79 10.85
N PRO A 99 -3.62 -3.39 10.99
CA PRO A 99 -3.02 -2.35 10.16
C PRO A 99 -3.08 -2.70 8.66
N VAL A 100 -3.49 -1.74 7.84
CA VAL A 100 -3.54 -1.87 6.38
C VAL A 100 -2.60 -0.83 5.76
N PHE A 101 -1.69 -1.27 4.90
CA PHE A 101 -0.78 -0.39 4.18
C PHE A 101 -0.86 -0.63 2.68
N GLY A 102 -1.00 0.46 1.91
CA GLY A 102 -1.15 0.42 0.46
C GLY A 102 -0.09 1.22 -0.28
N ILE A 103 0.42 0.69 -1.40
CA ILE A 103 1.34 1.39 -2.31
C ILE A 103 0.72 1.51 -3.69
N CYS A 104 0.78 2.71 -4.29
CA CYS A 104 0.32 3.01 -5.65
C CYS A 104 -1.16 2.59 -5.83
N LEU A 105 -1.46 1.54 -6.62
CA LEU A 105 -2.83 1.04 -6.76
C LEU A 105 -3.45 0.69 -5.40
N GLY A 106 -2.70 0.06 -4.50
CA GLY A 106 -3.17 -0.27 -3.15
C GLY A 106 -3.53 0.97 -2.32
N HIS A 107 -2.80 2.08 -2.47
CA HIS A 107 -3.12 3.37 -1.86
C HIS A 107 -4.42 3.96 -2.44
N LEU A 108 -4.60 3.92 -3.77
CA LEU A 108 -5.81 4.39 -4.42
C LEU A 108 -7.05 3.59 -3.98
N LEU A 109 -6.92 2.26 -3.91
CA LEU A 109 -7.97 1.37 -3.42
C LEU A 109 -8.33 1.62 -1.96
N LEU A 110 -7.33 1.93 -1.12
CA LEU A 110 -7.55 2.33 0.28
C LEU A 110 -8.32 3.65 0.37
N GLY A 111 -8.01 4.62 -0.50
CA GLY A 111 -8.76 5.86 -0.63
C GLY A 111 -10.22 5.62 -0.99
N LEU A 112 -10.49 4.81 -2.03
CA LEU A 112 -11.84 4.44 -2.46
C LEU A 112 -12.60 3.66 -1.36
N ALA A 113 -11.94 2.75 -0.66
CA ALA A 113 -12.54 2.02 0.46
C ALA A 113 -12.83 2.91 1.68
N SER A 114 -12.19 4.07 1.75
CA SER A 114 -12.45 5.13 2.73
C SER A 114 -13.44 6.20 2.23
N ASP A 115 -14.23 5.85 1.20
CA ASP A 115 -15.28 6.66 0.56
C ASP A 115 -14.78 7.95 -0.13
N ALA A 116 -13.46 8.07 -0.38
CA ALA A 116 -12.90 9.10 -1.24
C ALA A 116 -13.07 8.72 -2.72
N LYS A 117 -12.82 9.68 -3.61
CA LYS A 117 -12.79 9.48 -5.07
C LYS A 117 -11.36 9.48 -5.58
N THR A 118 -11.18 8.94 -6.78
CA THR A 118 -9.92 9.05 -7.51
C THR A 118 -10.07 9.93 -8.74
N VAL A 119 -8.98 10.54 -9.15
CA VAL A 119 -8.91 11.38 -10.35
C VAL A 119 -7.82 10.87 -11.28
N LYS A 120 -8.12 10.80 -12.57
CA LYS A 120 -7.12 10.52 -13.59
C LYS A 120 -6.30 11.78 -13.83
N MET A 121 -5.00 11.66 -13.64
CA MET A 121 -4.06 12.75 -13.88
C MET A 121 -3.84 12.97 -15.38
N LYS A 122 -3.61 14.22 -15.80
CA LYS A 122 -3.38 14.54 -17.21
C LYS A 122 -2.14 13.88 -17.78
N PHE A 123 -1.06 13.85 -16.99
CA PHE A 123 0.24 13.28 -17.41
C PHE A 123 0.72 12.16 -16.49
N GLY A 124 0.22 12.09 -15.26
CA GLY A 124 0.72 11.20 -14.21
C GLY A 124 2.12 11.59 -13.71
N HIS A 125 2.66 10.78 -12.80
CA HIS A 125 4.02 10.92 -12.32
C HIS A 125 4.82 9.69 -12.70
N HIS A 126 5.92 9.89 -13.42
CA HIS A 126 6.78 8.83 -13.94
C HIS A 126 8.24 9.21 -13.76
N GLY A 127 8.91 8.73 -12.73
CA GLY A 127 10.31 9.02 -12.46
C GLY A 127 10.76 8.64 -11.05
N ALA A 128 12.06 8.66 -10.83
CA ALA A 128 12.70 8.30 -9.57
C ALA A 128 13.10 9.50 -8.70
N ASN A 129 12.71 10.72 -9.10
CA ASN A 129 13.18 11.97 -8.50
C ASN A 129 12.03 12.92 -8.14
N HIS A 130 10.87 12.40 -7.78
CA HIS A 130 9.71 13.20 -7.41
C HIS A 130 9.83 13.68 -5.96
N PRO A 131 9.86 15.01 -5.72
CA PRO A 131 9.87 15.56 -4.37
C PRO A 131 8.47 15.51 -3.77
N VAL A 132 8.38 14.95 -2.58
CA VAL A 132 7.13 14.77 -1.83
C VAL A 132 7.31 15.40 -0.46
N LEU A 133 6.38 16.27 -0.08
CA LEU A 133 6.33 16.91 1.23
C LEU A 133 5.60 15.98 2.22
N ASP A 134 6.26 15.62 3.30
CA ASP A 134 5.62 15.10 4.50
C ASP A 134 4.97 16.27 5.25
N THR A 135 3.65 16.28 5.31
CA THR A 135 2.87 17.39 5.87
C THR A 135 3.01 17.53 7.40
N ALA A 136 3.34 16.44 8.08
CA ALA A 136 3.47 16.42 9.53
C ALA A 136 4.84 16.97 9.98
N SER A 137 5.92 16.57 9.32
CA SER A 137 7.29 16.96 9.68
C SER A 137 7.83 18.15 8.88
N GLY A 138 7.18 18.53 7.76
CA GLY A 138 7.69 19.53 6.83
C GLY A 138 8.91 19.07 6.01
N ARG A 139 9.29 17.78 6.10
CA ARG A 139 10.44 17.24 5.37
C ARG A 139 10.08 16.92 3.94
N VAL A 140 11.04 17.15 3.04
CA VAL A 140 10.93 16.74 1.64
C VAL A 140 11.63 15.40 1.43
N LEU A 141 10.90 14.45 0.89
CA LEU A 141 11.39 13.13 0.52
C LEU A 141 11.47 13.02 -0.99
N ILE A 142 12.54 12.43 -1.51
CA ILE A 142 12.62 12.10 -2.93
C ILE A 142 12.10 10.68 -3.13
N SER A 143 11.07 10.56 -3.94
CA SER A 143 10.39 9.27 -4.17
C SER A 143 10.42 8.85 -5.63
N SER A 144 10.35 7.54 -5.84
CA SER A 144 10.13 6.95 -7.15
C SER A 144 8.63 6.79 -7.37
N GLN A 145 8.11 7.34 -8.47
CA GLN A 145 6.69 7.33 -8.80
C GLN A 145 6.43 6.76 -10.18
N ASN A 146 5.33 6.04 -10.31
CA ASN A 146 4.83 5.54 -11.59
C ASN A 146 3.33 5.30 -11.50
N HIS A 147 2.55 6.39 -11.59
CA HIS A 147 1.09 6.33 -11.47
C HIS A 147 0.41 7.39 -12.34
N GLY A 148 -0.80 7.09 -12.81
CA GLY A 148 -1.63 7.98 -13.62
C GLY A 148 -2.92 8.42 -12.91
N PHE A 149 -3.11 8.02 -11.65
CA PHE A 149 -4.26 8.38 -10.82
C PHE A 149 -3.80 8.91 -9.47
N ALA A 150 -4.60 9.76 -8.86
CA ALA A 150 -4.43 10.24 -7.50
C ALA A 150 -5.76 10.15 -6.73
N VAL A 151 -5.70 10.12 -5.40
CA VAL A 151 -6.89 10.30 -4.57
C VAL A 151 -7.26 11.78 -4.60
N ASP A 152 -8.53 12.08 -4.80
CA ASP A 152 -9.06 13.46 -4.78
C ASP A 152 -9.17 13.94 -3.33
N GLU A 153 -8.26 14.84 -2.95
CA GLU A 153 -8.19 15.40 -1.61
C GLU A 153 -9.51 16.06 -1.17
N SER A 154 -10.24 16.68 -2.11
CA SER A 154 -11.51 17.37 -1.81
C SER A 154 -12.63 16.43 -1.37
N THR A 155 -12.46 15.13 -1.57
CA THR A 155 -13.45 14.09 -1.25
C THR A 155 -13.13 13.29 0.01
N LEU A 156 -12.04 13.63 0.69
CA LEU A 156 -11.63 12.92 1.91
C LEU A 156 -12.63 13.13 3.04
N GLY A 157 -13.02 12.03 3.69
CA GLY A 157 -13.85 12.09 4.89
C GLY A 157 -13.09 12.56 6.14
N PRO A 158 -13.79 12.88 7.23
CA PRO A 158 -13.20 13.45 8.45
C PRO A 158 -12.18 12.53 9.14
N ASN A 159 -12.25 11.23 8.89
CA ASN A 159 -11.35 10.22 9.48
C ASN A 159 -10.12 9.93 8.60
N VAL A 160 -9.88 10.73 7.54
CA VAL A 160 -8.74 10.54 6.63
C VAL A 160 -7.92 11.82 6.58
N LYS A 161 -6.64 11.73 6.91
CA LYS A 161 -5.69 12.83 6.87
C LYS A 161 -4.78 12.72 5.65
N VAL A 162 -4.44 13.86 5.05
CA VAL A 162 -3.37 13.95 4.07
C VAL A 162 -2.03 13.92 4.81
N THR A 163 -1.16 12.98 4.44
CA THR A 163 0.16 12.86 5.03
C THR A 163 1.28 13.34 4.11
N HIS A 164 1.07 13.22 2.80
CA HIS A 164 2.09 13.58 1.81
C HIS A 164 1.48 14.27 0.59
N LYS A 165 2.20 15.27 0.05
CA LYS A 165 1.83 16.01 -1.18
C LYS A 165 3.01 16.10 -2.15
N SER A 166 2.71 16.02 -3.44
CA SER A 166 3.68 16.32 -4.50
C SER A 166 4.06 17.79 -4.49
N LEU A 167 5.35 18.09 -4.56
CA LEU A 167 5.82 19.47 -4.75
C LEU A 167 5.80 19.94 -6.21
N PHE A 168 5.51 19.04 -7.17
CA PHE A 168 5.38 19.41 -8.56
C PHE A 168 4.02 20.03 -8.89
N ASP A 169 2.94 19.46 -8.34
CA ASP A 169 1.57 19.84 -8.72
C ASP A 169 0.58 19.88 -7.55
N GLY A 170 1.07 19.66 -6.32
CA GLY A 170 0.23 19.64 -5.12
C GLY A 170 -0.68 18.43 -4.97
N SER A 171 -0.61 17.45 -5.90
CA SER A 171 -1.44 16.25 -5.82
C SER A 171 -1.16 15.43 -4.56
N LEU A 172 -2.20 14.78 -4.07
CA LEU A 172 -2.13 13.91 -2.90
C LEU A 172 -1.27 12.68 -3.17
N GLN A 173 -0.30 12.41 -2.27
CA GLN A 173 0.64 11.30 -2.38
C GLN A 173 0.55 10.30 -1.21
N GLY A 174 -0.09 10.68 -0.15
CA GLY A 174 -0.27 9.80 1.01
C GLY A 174 -1.44 10.20 1.89
N ILE A 175 -2.12 9.19 2.42
CA ILE A 175 -3.21 9.34 3.39
C ILE A 175 -2.93 8.47 4.62
N GLU A 176 -3.51 8.90 5.74
CA GLU A 176 -3.63 8.11 6.96
C GLU A 176 -5.10 8.13 7.39
N ARG A 177 -5.65 6.95 7.65
CA ARG A 177 -6.97 6.81 8.26
C ARG A 177 -6.82 6.58 9.77
N THR A 178 -7.53 7.36 10.56
CA THR A 178 -7.57 7.29 12.03
C THR A 178 -8.84 6.62 12.52
#